data_f730f47a58c8ee4470f775a7599e28da
#
_entry.id   f730f47a58c8ee4470f775a7599e28da
#
_cell.length_a   1.000
_cell.length_b   1.000
_cell.length_c   1.000
_cell.angle_alpha   90.00
_cell.angle_beta   90.00
_cell.angle_gamma   90.00
#
_symmetry.space_group_name_H-M   'P 1'
#
loop_
_entity.id
_entity.type
_entity.pdbx_description
1 polymer ?
#
loop_
_entity_poly.entity_id
_entity_poly.type
_entity_poly.pdbx_seq_one_letter_code
_entity_poly.pdbx_strand_id
1 'polypeptide(L)'
;NTDYMANYYRWYGVPEAPFGSPFYDLLALMSQVTTASTWMRLPALFAGLGTWWLLSREILPKLGPEIANRRVAHWTAALVFLTFWLPYNNGTRPEPIIAFGLMATWALFERAMETDRLVPAAWGTVVAALTLACGPTGLAAVGVFLISLPWVLGTIGRREAKLASIAPFMGAGMAVMVPVFKDQTLATVLEATAVRSEVGPAMHWFEEWSRYSVLFEQTVDGSLARRFPMFVLLMCIGLTLWWFARGGERTKTAQRMMLIIGLSTFFLMFTPTKWTHHFGIYAGLGAAIAAYGSVVLSRIALQSKRNRSFATAAVLFLLALTLAGWN
;
A
#
# COMPACT_ATOMS: atom_id res chain seq x y z
N ASN A 1 -24.04 4.63 -1.04
CA ASN A 1 -24.50 5.90 -0.63
C ASN A 1 -24.14 6.97 -1.67
N THR A 2 -24.87 6.92 -2.81
CA THR A 2 -24.60 7.75 -3.98
C THR A 2 -24.92 9.21 -3.76
N ASP A 3 -25.97 9.52 -2.98
CA ASP A 3 -26.37 10.89 -2.67
C ASP A 3 -25.29 11.62 -1.86
N TYR A 4 -24.63 10.88 -0.99
CA TYR A 4 -23.49 11.36 -0.24
C TYR A 4 -22.34 11.75 -1.15
N MET A 5 -22.03 10.96 -2.18
CA MET A 5 -20.97 11.23 -3.14
C MET A 5 -21.30 12.35 -4.12
N ALA A 6 -22.55 12.49 -4.49
CA ALA A 6 -23.00 13.51 -5.44
C ALA A 6 -22.93 14.93 -4.88
N ASN A 7 -23.01 15.09 -3.55
CA ASN A 7 -23.09 16.40 -2.89
C ASN A 7 -21.75 16.93 -2.38
N TYR A 8 -20.65 16.20 -2.64
CA TYR A 8 -19.48 16.42 -1.86
C TYR A 8 -18.24 16.73 -2.60
N TYR A 9 -17.62 17.76 -2.17
CA TYR A 9 -16.24 18.04 -2.41
C TYR A 9 -15.31 17.14 -1.62
N ARG A 10 -15.61 16.92 -0.38
CA ARG A 10 -14.77 16.14 0.54
C ARG A 10 -15.67 15.57 1.62
N TRP A 11 -15.12 15.00 2.66
CA TRP A 11 -15.86 14.18 3.60
C TRP A 11 -17.08 14.79 4.24
N TYR A 12 -17.08 16.11 4.48
CA TYR A 12 -18.16 16.75 5.22
C TYR A 12 -18.98 17.76 4.41
N GLY A 13 -18.60 18.02 3.17
CA GLY A 13 -19.30 18.96 2.30
C GLY A 13 -19.42 20.37 2.89
N VAL A 14 -18.48 20.74 3.75
CA VAL A 14 -18.40 22.06 4.33
C VAL A 14 -17.42 22.86 3.47
N PRO A 15 -17.90 23.83 2.65
CA PRO A 15 -17.05 24.58 1.75
C PRO A 15 -15.95 25.37 2.47
N GLU A 16 -16.23 25.82 3.69
CA GLU A 16 -15.34 26.63 4.51
C GLU A 16 -14.19 25.80 5.12
N ALA A 17 -14.42 24.50 5.34
CA ALA A 17 -13.43 23.58 5.89
C ALA A 17 -13.50 22.24 5.16
N PRO A 18 -13.12 22.16 3.87
CA PRO A 18 -13.14 20.94 3.11
C PRO A 18 -12.12 19.96 3.68
N PHE A 19 -12.59 18.88 4.26
CA PHE A 19 -11.77 17.83 4.83
C PHE A 19 -11.95 16.53 4.06
N GLY A 20 -10.87 15.87 3.75
CA GLY A 20 -10.88 14.58 3.07
C GLY A 20 -9.94 14.53 1.86
N SER A 21 -9.98 13.40 1.18
CA SER A 21 -9.09 13.10 0.07
C SER A 21 -9.46 13.89 -1.19
N PRO A 22 -8.47 14.45 -1.92
CA PRO A 22 -8.68 14.99 -3.28
C PRO A 22 -9.29 13.97 -4.27
N PHE A 23 -9.21 12.69 -3.95
CA PHE A 23 -9.89 11.64 -4.71
C PHE A 23 -11.41 11.83 -4.79
N TYR A 24 -12.02 12.41 -3.75
CA TYR A 24 -13.46 12.68 -3.76
C TYR A 24 -13.84 13.78 -4.74
N ASP A 25 -12.93 14.69 -5.09
CA ASP A 25 -13.18 15.69 -6.14
C ASP A 25 -13.33 15.01 -7.52
N LEU A 26 -12.53 13.97 -7.77
CA LEU A 26 -12.69 13.14 -8.97
C LEU A 26 -14.06 12.43 -8.98
N LEU A 27 -14.45 11.85 -7.84
CA LEU A 27 -15.75 11.19 -7.72
C LEU A 27 -16.92 12.18 -7.85
N ALA A 28 -16.79 13.38 -7.31
CA ALA A 28 -17.78 14.45 -7.46
C ALA A 28 -17.95 14.85 -8.93
N LEU A 29 -16.85 14.97 -9.68
CA LEU A 29 -16.90 15.23 -11.11
C LEU A 29 -17.56 14.07 -11.88
N MET A 30 -17.21 12.84 -11.55
CA MET A 30 -17.81 11.65 -12.18
C MET A 30 -19.30 11.53 -11.89
N SER A 31 -19.76 11.93 -10.72
CA SER A 31 -21.17 11.89 -10.32
C SER A 31 -22.06 12.82 -11.14
N GLN A 32 -21.49 13.84 -11.79
CA GLN A 32 -22.21 14.72 -12.72
C GLN A 32 -22.66 14.00 -13.99
N VAL A 33 -21.99 12.90 -14.35
CA VAL A 33 -22.38 12.05 -15.48
C VAL A 33 -23.42 11.03 -15.05
N THR A 34 -23.10 10.26 -13.99
CA THR A 34 -24.02 9.29 -13.38
C THR A 34 -23.51 8.83 -12.03
N THR A 35 -24.42 8.45 -11.13
CA THR A 35 -24.12 7.85 -9.83
C THR A 35 -24.17 6.33 -9.82
N ALA A 36 -24.26 5.69 -11.01
CA ALA A 36 -24.24 4.24 -11.13
C ALA A 36 -22.99 3.64 -10.48
N SER A 37 -23.18 2.60 -9.66
CA SER A 37 -22.09 2.00 -8.85
C SER A 37 -20.92 1.52 -9.69
N THR A 38 -21.18 0.97 -10.88
CA THR A 38 -20.14 0.52 -11.80
C THR A 38 -19.29 1.67 -12.31
N TRP A 39 -19.91 2.79 -12.66
CA TRP A 39 -19.22 4.00 -13.09
C TRP A 39 -18.33 4.58 -11.99
N MET A 40 -18.89 4.76 -10.79
CA MET A 40 -18.18 5.33 -9.66
C MET A 40 -17.01 4.47 -9.17
N ARG A 41 -16.95 3.17 -9.53
CA ARG A 41 -15.86 2.25 -9.20
C ARG A 41 -14.78 2.16 -10.28
N LEU A 42 -14.92 2.81 -11.41
CA LEU A 42 -13.90 2.78 -12.47
C LEU A 42 -12.51 3.25 -12.01
N PRO A 43 -12.36 4.31 -11.19
CA PRO A 43 -11.04 4.68 -10.69
C PRO A 43 -10.38 3.56 -9.88
N ALA A 44 -11.12 2.85 -9.05
CA ALA A 44 -10.61 1.69 -8.32
C ALA A 44 -10.20 0.56 -9.25
N LEU A 45 -10.99 0.27 -10.28
CA LEU A 45 -10.67 -0.74 -11.30
C LEU A 45 -9.36 -0.39 -12.03
N PHE A 46 -9.22 0.83 -12.52
CA PHE A 46 -8.02 1.27 -13.23
C PHE A 46 -6.79 1.29 -12.32
N ALA A 47 -6.94 1.72 -11.06
CA ALA A 47 -5.89 1.63 -10.07
C ALA A 47 -5.47 0.17 -9.83
N GLY A 48 -6.41 -0.77 -9.81
CA GLY A 48 -6.14 -2.20 -9.69
C GLY A 48 -5.34 -2.76 -10.86
N LEU A 49 -5.78 -2.46 -12.07
CA LEU A 49 -5.08 -2.87 -13.28
C LEU A 49 -3.67 -2.27 -13.36
N GLY A 50 -3.52 -1.00 -13.00
CA GLY A 50 -2.23 -0.32 -12.91
C GLY A 50 -1.31 -0.92 -11.84
N THR A 51 -1.85 -1.20 -10.64
CA THR A 51 -1.11 -1.85 -9.56
C THR A 51 -0.62 -3.23 -9.98
N TRP A 52 -1.49 -4.03 -10.59
CA TRP A 52 -1.12 -5.35 -11.11
C TRP A 52 -0.08 -5.27 -12.23
N TRP A 53 -0.21 -4.32 -13.14
CA TRP A 53 0.76 -4.10 -14.20
C TRP A 53 2.14 -3.76 -13.64
N LEU A 54 2.23 -2.80 -12.70
CA LEU A 54 3.49 -2.44 -12.03
C LEU A 54 4.08 -3.62 -11.27
N LEU A 55 3.26 -4.34 -10.50
CA LEU A 55 3.69 -5.52 -9.78
C LEU A 55 4.29 -6.57 -10.72
N SER A 56 3.55 -6.96 -11.75
CA SER A 56 3.91 -8.08 -12.63
C SER A 56 5.08 -7.75 -13.57
N ARG A 57 5.20 -6.50 -14.00
CA ARG A 57 6.20 -6.09 -15.01
C ARG A 57 7.44 -5.44 -14.41
N GLU A 58 7.27 -4.68 -13.32
CA GLU A 58 8.38 -3.90 -12.76
C GLU A 58 8.95 -4.51 -11.47
N ILE A 59 8.14 -5.17 -10.64
CA ILE A 59 8.57 -5.59 -9.31
C ILE A 59 8.91 -7.08 -9.26
N LEU A 60 8.01 -7.97 -9.66
CA LEU A 60 8.23 -9.42 -9.57
C LEU A 60 9.54 -9.88 -10.24
N PRO A 61 9.90 -9.37 -11.43
CA PRO A 61 11.16 -9.77 -12.07
C PRO A 61 12.42 -9.40 -11.26
N LYS A 62 12.34 -8.34 -10.43
CA LYS A 62 13.46 -7.83 -9.63
C LYS A 62 13.60 -8.50 -8.26
N LEU A 63 12.58 -9.25 -7.84
CA LEU A 63 12.62 -9.99 -6.56
C LEU A 63 13.57 -11.20 -6.61
N GLY A 64 13.87 -11.70 -7.80
CA GLY A 64 14.82 -12.78 -8.02
C GLY A 64 14.50 -13.60 -9.28
N PRO A 65 15.51 -14.27 -9.87
CA PRO A 65 15.34 -14.97 -11.14
C PRO A 65 14.34 -16.14 -11.05
N GLU A 66 14.24 -16.79 -9.90
CA GLU A 66 13.24 -17.86 -9.71
C GLU A 66 11.82 -17.31 -9.64
N ILE A 67 11.63 -16.14 -9.03
CA ILE A 67 10.31 -15.50 -8.93
C ILE A 67 9.90 -15.01 -10.33
N ALA A 68 10.83 -14.44 -11.09
CA ALA A 68 10.60 -13.99 -12.45
C ALA A 68 10.14 -15.14 -13.39
N ASN A 69 10.69 -16.35 -13.22
CA ASN A 69 10.53 -17.44 -14.17
C ASN A 69 9.52 -18.53 -13.71
N ARG A 70 9.15 -18.59 -12.43
CA ARG A 70 8.26 -19.65 -11.94
C ARG A 70 6.79 -19.24 -12.04
N ARG A 71 6.02 -20.00 -12.80
CA ARG A 71 4.56 -19.80 -12.91
C ARG A 71 3.85 -19.79 -11.55
N VAL A 72 4.29 -20.61 -10.59
CA VAL A 72 3.70 -20.65 -9.26
C VAL A 72 3.81 -19.30 -8.54
N ALA A 73 4.94 -18.59 -8.67
CA ALA A 73 5.10 -17.27 -8.07
C ALA A 73 4.11 -16.25 -8.66
N HIS A 74 3.95 -16.24 -9.97
CA HIS A 74 3.02 -15.35 -10.67
C HIS A 74 1.56 -15.67 -10.32
N TRP A 75 1.17 -16.94 -10.29
CA TRP A 75 -0.18 -17.33 -9.89
C TRP A 75 -0.46 -17.01 -8.41
N THR A 76 0.51 -17.25 -7.52
CA THR A 76 0.38 -16.87 -6.10
C THR A 76 0.22 -15.36 -5.97
N ALA A 77 1.05 -14.57 -6.68
CA ALA A 77 0.90 -13.12 -6.69
C ALA A 77 -0.50 -12.70 -7.17
N ALA A 78 -1.00 -13.26 -8.29
CA ALA A 78 -2.30 -12.91 -8.84
C ALA A 78 -3.45 -13.23 -7.88
N LEU A 79 -3.45 -14.43 -7.30
CA LEU A 79 -4.48 -14.85 -6.37
C LEU A 79 -4.45 -14.00 -5.09
N VAL A 80 -3.28 -13.79 -4.49
CA VAL A 80 -3.16 -12.97 -3.27
C VAL A 80 -3.50 -11.50 -3.58
N PHE A 81 -3.11 -10.97 -4.73
CA PHE A 81 -3.55 -9.64 -5.16
C PHE A 81 -5.07 -9.51 -5.17
N LEU A 82 -5.76 -10.46 -5.78
CA LEU A 82 -7.22 -10.47 -5.84
C LEU A 82 -7.86 -10.61 -4.44
N THR A 83 -7.28 -11.44 -3.56
CA THR A 83 -7.80 -11.57 -2.19
C THR A 83 -7.64 -10.32 -1.34
N PHE A 84 -6.67 -9.44 -1.64
CA PHE A 84 -6.60 -8.10 -1.07
C PHE A 84 -7.51 -7.11 -1.80
N TRP A 85 -7.49 -7.14 -3.15
CA TRP A 85 -8.16 -6.11 -3.93
C TRP A 85 -9.68 -6.13 -3.75
N LEU A 86 -10.28 -7.32 -3.82
CA LEU A 86 -11.73 -7.45 -3.81
C LEU A 86 -12.38 -6.99 -2.49
N PRO A 87 -11.92 -7.39 -1.29
CA PRO A 87 -12.58 -6.98 -0.05
C PRO A 87 -12.19 -5.59 0.45
N TYR A 88 -11.05 -5.03 0.01
CA TYR A 88 -10.54 -3.77 0.53
C TYR A 88 -10.60 -2.62 -0.47
N ASN A 89 -10.36 -2.89 -1.75
CA ASN A 89 -10.13 -1.87 -2.77
C ASN A 89 -11.23 -1.79 -3.85
N ASN A 90 -12.31 -2.54 -3.72
CA ASN A 90 -13.41 -2.53 -4.68
C ASN A 90 -14.51 -1.53 -4.29
N GLY A 91 -14.16 -0.28 -4.08
CA GLY A 91 -15.08 0.75 -3.60
C GLY A 91 -14.74 2.15 -4.10
N THR A 92 -15.35 3.13 -3.45
CA THR A 92 -15.19 4.56 -3.73
C THR A 92 -14.35 5.26 -2.67
N ARG A 93 -13.45 4.54 -2.02
CA ARG A 93 -12.50 5.07 -1.05
C ARG A 93 -11.15 5.37 -1.70
N PRO A 94 -10.27 6.15 -1.08
CA PRO A 94 -8.97 6.49 -1.66
C PRO A 94 -7.94 5.34 -1.64
N GLU A 95 -8.13 4.27 -0.85
CA GLU A 95 -7.17 3.17 -0.70
C GLU A 95 -6.72 2.54 -2.03
N PRO A 96 -7.58 2.30 -3.04
CA PRO A 96 -7.13 1.82 -4.35
C PRO A 96 -6.10 2.73 -5.01
N ILE A 97 -6.31 4.03 -4.94
CA ILE A 97 -5.40 5.03 -5.52
C ILE A 97 -4.09 5.08 -4.73
N ILE A 98 -4.18 4.97 -3.40
CA ILE A 98 -3.01 4.92 -2.53
C ILE A 98 -2.20 3.64 -2.78
N ALA A 99 -2.85 2.48 -2.93
CA ALA A 99 -2.17 1.23 -3.28
C ALA A 99 -1.45 1.32 -4.64
N PHE A 100 -2.08 1.93 -5.64
CA PHE A 100 -1.46 2.21 -6.93
C PHE A 100 -0.28 3.18 -6.80
N GLY A 101 -0.46 4.30 -6.10
CA GLY A 101 0.58 5.30 -5.88
C GLY A 101 1.79 4.74 -5.14
N LEU A 102 1.56 3.89 -4.13
CA LEU A 102 2.62 3.17 -3.41
C LEU A 102 3.45 2.29 -4.36
N MET A 103 2.78 1.50 -5.19
CA MET A 103 3.46 0.62 -6.16
C MET A 103 4.17 1.41 -7.26
N ALA A 104 3.57 2.49 -7.74
CA ALA A 104 4.18 3.38 -8.73
C ALA A 104 5.43 4.07 -8.17
N THR A 105 5.37 4.55 -6.92
CA THR A 105 6.52 5.10 -6.22
C THR A 105 7.64 4.08 -6.14
N TRP A 106 7.34 2.86 -5.69
CA TRP A 106 8.35 1.80 -5.58
C TRP A 106 8.97 1.46 -6.93
N ALA A 107 8.15 1.24 -7.97
CA ALA A 107 8.65 0.94 -9.31
C ALA A 107 9.55 2.05 -9.88
N LEU A 108 9.19 3.32 -9.65
CA LEU A 108 9.99 4.46 -10.10
C LEU A 108 11.34 4.54 -9.39
N PHE A 109 11.40 4.28 -8.08
CA PHE A 109 12.67 4.23 -7.34
C PHE A 109 13.52 3.01 -7.73
N GLU A 110 12.92 1.82 -7.94
CA GLU A 110 13.66 0.66 -8.47
C GLU A 110 14.27 0.98 -9.84
N ARG A 111 13.50 1.62 -10.71
CA ARG A 111 13.98 2.03 -12.04
C ARG A 111 15.08 3.09 -11.95
N ALA A 112 14.98 4.02 -11.01
CA ALA A 112 16.02 5.03 -10.76
C ALA A 112 17.34 4.37 -10.36
N MET A 113 17.29 3.41 -9.43
CA MET A 113 18.46 2.67 -8.95
C MET A 113 19.07 1.78 -10.02
N GLU A 114 18.25 1.13 -10.86
CA GLU A 114 18.68 0.26 -11.95
C GLU A 114 19.37 1.04 -13.06
N THR A 115 18.87 2.24 -13.38
CA THR A 115 19.41 3.08 -14.45
C THR A 115 20.43 4.11 -13.98
N ASP A 116 20.69 4.21 -12.68
CA ASP A 116 21.48 5.26 -11.99
C ASP A 116 21.08 6.70 -12.39
N ARG A 117 19.75 6.92 -12.58
CA ARG A 117 19.18 8.20 -13.00
C ARG A 117 18.30 8.81 -11.91
N LEU A 118 18.46 10.13 -11.64
CA LEU A 118 17.62 10.83 -10.67
C LEU A 118 16.21 11.18 -11.19
N VAL A 119 16.00 11.24 -12.49
CA VAL A 119 14.70 11.64 -13.07
C VAL A 119 13.56 10.70 -12.65
N PRO A 120 13.67 9.35 -12.76
CA PRO A 120 12.63 8.48 -12.24
C PRO A 120 12.42 8.64 -10.73
N ALA A 121 13.48 8.90 -9.94
CA ALA A 121 13.36 9.13 -8.50
C ALA A 121 12.61 10.44 -8.20
N ALA A 122 12.85 11.53 -8.95
CA ALA A 122 12.09 12.77 -8.81
C ALA A 122 10.60 12.56 -9.12
N TRP A 123 10.26 11.82 -10.18
CA TRP A 123 8.87 11.41 -10.46
C TRP A 123 8.30 10.52 -9.36
N GLY A 124 9.10 9.60 -8.81
CA GLY A 124 8.71 8.79 -7.65
C GLY A 124 8.35 9.67 -6.44
N THR A 125 9.10 10.76 -6.22
CA THR A 125 8.81 11.73 -5.16
C THR A 125 7.50 12.49 -5.41
N VAL A 126 7.23 12.91 -6.65
CA VAL A 126 5.93 13.53 -7.03
C VAL A 126 4.79 12.56 -6.74
N VAL A 127 4.91 11.30 -7.18
CA VAL A 127 3.87 10.29 -6.96
C VAL A 127 3.66 10.02 -5.47
N ALA A 128 4.74 9.94 -4.67
CA ALA A 128 4.63 9.79 -3.23
C ALA A 128 3.89 10.97 -2.57
N ALA A 129 4.22 12.20 -2.98
CA ALA A 129 3.59 13.42 -2.48
C ALA A 129 2.09 13.47 -2.81
N LEU A 130 1.71 13.15 -4.05
CA LEU A 130 0.31 13.08 -4.48
C LEU A 130 -0.44 11.92 -3.80
N THR A 131 0.23 10.80 -3.56
CA THR A 131 -0.34 9.67 -2.83
C THR A 131 -0.62 10.03 -1.37
N LEU A 132 0.29 10.77 -0.72
CA LEU A 132 0.09 11.31 0.63
C LEU A 132 -1.12 12.25 0.67
N ALA A 133 -1.31 13.10 -0.34
CA ALA A 133 -2.47 13.98 -0.41
C ALA A 133 -3.81 13.23 -0.44
N CYS A 134 -3.82 11.97 -0.90
CA CYS A 134 -5.05 11.16 -0.94
C CYS A 134 -5.50 10.68 0.45
N GLY A 135 -4.64 10.67 1.45
CA GLY A 135 -5.01 10.31 2.82
C GLY A 135 -3.83 9.86 3.68
N PRO A 136 -4.03 9.68 5.00
CA PRO A 136 -2.96 9.34 5.95
C PRO A 136 -2.22 8.04 5.62
N THR A 137 -2.92 7.05 5.05
CA THR A 137 -2.31 5.78 4.60
C THR A 137 -1.32 5.98 3.45
N GLY A 138 -1.38 7.12 2.75
CA GLY A 138 -0.41 7.54 1.73
C GLY A 138 1.01 7.77 2.27
N LEU A 139 1.19 7.89 3.59
CA LEU A 139 2.51 7.84 4.24
C LEU A 139 3.32 6.59 3.85
N ALA A 140 2.66 5.50 3.48
CA ALA A 140 3.34 4.31 2.97
C ALA A 140 4.18 4.60 1.71
N ALA A 141 3.72 5.46 0.80
CA ALA A 141 4.49 5.88 -0.37
C ALA A 141 5.66 6.80 0.02
N VAL A 142 5.48 7.67 1.03
CA VAL A 142 6.60 8.43 1.61
C VAL A 142 7.63 7.50 2.23
N GLY A 143 7.19 6.38 2.82
CA GLY A 143 8.08 5.33 3.32
C GLY A 143 9.02 4.79 2.25
N VAL A 144 8.54 4.58 1.03
CA VAL A 144 9.38 4.15 -0.11
C VAL A 144 10.45 5.21 -0.41
N PHE A 145 10.07 6.49 -0.42
CA PHE A 145 11.03 7.59 -0.60
C PHE A 145 12.10 7.57 0.49
N LEU A 146 11.72 7.44 1.76
CA LEU A 146 12.66 7.42 2.89
C LEU A 146 13.64 6.24 2.82
N ILE A 147 13.16 5.04 2.44
CA ILE A 147 14.02 3.86 2.24
C ILE A 147 15.00 4.09 1.09
N SER A 148 14.60 4.85 0.06
CA SER A 148 15.40 5.13 -1.12
C SER A 148 16.32 6.35 -0.95
N LEU A 149 16.10 7.15 0.09
CA LEU A 149 16.81 8.42 0.34
C LEU A 149 18.34 8.25 0.43
N PRO A 150 18.91 7.21 1.08
CA PRO A 150 20.36 7.04 1.10
C PRO A 150 20.97 6.89 -0.31
N TRP A 151 20.29 6.19 -1.22
CA TRP A 151 20.72 6.09 -2.61
C TRP A 151 20.61 7.43 -3.33
N VAL A 152 19.52 8.17 -3.15
CA VAL A 152 19.33 9.52 -3.76
C VAL A 152 20.43 10.45 -3.31
N LEU A 153 20.68 10.55 -1.99
CA LEU A 153 21.73 11.41 -1.44
C LEU A 153 23.12 11.00 -1.91
N GLY A 154 23.41 9.68 -1.94
CA GLY A 154 24.67 9.15 -2.45
C GLY A 154 24.88 9.49 -3.94
N THR A 155 23.82 9.41 -4.74
CA THR A 155 23.87 9.74 -6.17
C THR A 155 24.06 11.26 -6.39
N ILE A 156 23.34 12.09 -5.64
CA ILE A 156 23.52 13.55 -5.67
C ILE A 156 24.94 13.94 -5.21
N GLY A 157 25.45 13.28 -4.17
CA GLY A 157 26.80 13.54 -3.64
C GLY A 157 27.92 13.32 -4.65
N ARG A 158 27.72 12.42 -5.62
CA ARG A 158 28.66 12.15 -6.72
C ARG A 158 28.60 13.16 -7.87
N ARG A 159 27.62 14.09 -7.86
CA ARG A 159 27.45 15.08 -8.93
C ARG A 159 28.12 16.41 -8.57
N GLU A 160 28.64 17.10 -9.56
CA GLU A 160 29.22 18.44 -9.38
C GLU A 160 28.16 19.48 -9.01
N ALA A 161 27.02 19.50 -9.71
CA ALA A 161 25.91 20.42 -9.50
C ALA A 161 24.92 19.91 -8.45
N LYS A 162 25.33 19.83 -7.17
CA LYS A 162 24.52 19.25 -6.08
C LYS A 162 23.20 19.99 -5.86
N LEU A 163 23.24 21.34 -5.80
CA LEU A 163 22.03 22.16 -5.60
C LEU A 163 21.03 22.00 -6.75
N ALA A 164 21.50 22.01 -8.00
CA ALA A 164 20.65 21.75 -9.16
C ALA A 164 20.05 20.33 -9.15
N SER A 165 20.73 19.37 -8.51
CA SER A 165 20.23 18.00 -8.37
C SER A 165 19.24 17.83 -7.21
N ILE A 166 19.29 18.68 -6.17
CA ILE A 166 18.35 18.66 -5.02
C ILE A 166 17.05 19.38 -5.36
N ALA A 167 17.11 20.51 -6.08
CA ALA A 167 15.96 21.36 -6.36
C ALA A 167 14.74 20.61 -6.95
N PRO A 168 14.89 19.66 -7.91
CA PRO A 168 13.78 18.86 -8.41
C PRO A 168 13.09 18.03 -7.33
N PHE A 169 13.83 17.51 -6.34
CA PHE A 169 13.24 16.74 -5.24
C PHE A 169 12.47 17.60 -4.26
N MET A 170 12.97 18.81 -3.97
CA MET A 170 12.24 19.79 -3.16
C MET A 170 10.94 20.20 -3.85
N GLY A 171 10.99 20.56 -5.13
CA GLY A 171 9.79 20.86 -5.92
C GLY A 171 8.84 19.69 -6.02
N ALA A 172 9.35 18.48 -6.24
CA ALA A 172 8.56 17.26 -6.28
C ALA A 172 7.85 16.98 -4.94
N GLY A 173 8.53 17.16 -3.81
CA GLY A 173 7.93 17.01 -2.48
C GLY A 173 6.83 18.04 -2.22
N MET A 174 6.95 19.25 -2.75
CA MET A 174 5.90 20.27 -2.64
C MET A 174 4.65 19.98 -3.48
N ALA A 175 4.67 18.96 -4.34
CA ALA A 175 3.48 18.59 -5.13
C ALA A 175 2.27 18.24 -4.25
N VAL A 176 2.47 17.80 -3.01
CA VAL A 176 1.39 17.55 -2.03
C VAL A 176 0.60 18.82 -1.69
N MET A 177 1.24 19.99 -1.73
CA MET A 177 0.62 21.26 -1.35
C MET A 177 -0.50 21.64 -2.32
N VAL A 178 -0.36 21.31 -3.60
CA VAL A 178 -1.34 21.69 -4.62
C VAL A 178 -2.73 21.09 -4.34
N PRO A 179 -2.92 19.77 -4.25
CA PRO A 179 -4.23 19.21 -4.00
C PRO A 179 -4.73 19.43 -2.56
N VAL A 180 -3.83 19.66 -1.60
CA VAL A 180 -4.24 19.89 -0.20
C VAL A 180 -4.73 21.33 0.00
N PHE A 181 -4.04 22.31 -0.56
CA PHE A 181 -4.30 23.74 -0.29
C PHE A 181 -4.96 24.49 -1.46
N LYS A 182 -5.45 23.78 -2.49
CA LYS A 182 -6.12 24.44 -3.63
C LYS A 182 -7.39 25.20 -3.24
N ASP A 183 -8.08 24.77 -2.19
CA ASP A 183 -9.39 25.24 -1.75
C ASP A 183 -9.49 25.45 -0.23
N GLN A 184 -8.38 25.37 0.50
CA GLN A 184 -8.35 25.54 1.95
C GLN A 184 -7.03 26.12 2.43
N THR A 185 -7.02 26.71 3.61
CA THR A 185 -5.85 27.24 4.30
C THR A 185 -5.31 26.25 5.32
N LEU A 186 -4.12 26.51 5.85
CA LEU A 186 -3.59 25.70 6.97
C LEU A 186 -4.51 25.79 8.21
N ALA A 187 -5.09 26.97 8.47
CA ALA A 187 -6.02 27.14 9.59
C ALA A 187 -7.25 26.23 9.46
N THR A 188 -7.85 26.17 8.26
CA THR A 188 -9.02 25.30 8.03
C THR A 188 -8.66 23.81 8.04
N VAL A 189 -7.44 23.43 7.64
CA VAL A 189 -6.95 22.04 7.78
C VAL A 189 -6.82 21.66 9.25
N LEU A 190 -6.26 22.54 10.08
CA LEU A 190 -6.11 22.29 11.52
C LEU A 190 -7.47 22.21 12.22
N GLU A 191 -8.40 23.10 11.91
CA GLU A 191 -9.77 23.10 12.43
C GLU A 191 -10.51 21.82 12.03
N ALA A 192 -10.49 21.44 10.73
CA ALA A 192 -11.11 20.22 10.25
C ALA A 192 -10.52 18.98 10.95
N THR A 193 -9.23 18.99 11.25
CA THR A 193 -8.57 17.92 12.00
C THR A 193 -9.05 17.85 13.45
N ALA A 194 -9.21 19.01 14.11
CA ALA A 194 -9.73 19.07 15.47
C ALA A 194 -11.19 18.56 15.54
N VAL A 195 -12.07 19.06 14.66
CA VAL A 195 -13.46 18.60 14.55
C VAL A 195 -13.54 17.09 14.31
N ARG A 196 -12.69 16.58 13.44
CA ARG A 196 -12.66 15.13 13.19
C ARG A 196 -12.25 14.34 14.43
N SER A 197 -11.33 14.83 15.23
CA SER A 197 -10.92 14.17 16.47
C SER A 197 -12.04 14.11 17.51
N GLU A 198 -12.95 15.07 17.49
CA GLU A 198 -14.11 15.12 18.37
C GLU A 198 -15.26 14.23 17.87
N VAL A 199 -15.55 14.24 16.57
CA VAL A 199 -16.70 13.56 15.97
C VAL A 199 -16.42 12.11 15.61
N GLY A 200 -15.19 11.81 15.21
CA GLY A 200 -14.78 10.46 14.78
C GLY A 200 -14.16 9.67 15.93
N PRO A 201 -14.10 8.32 15.82
CA PRO A 201 -13.36 7.51 16.77
C PRO A 201 -11.85 7.69 16.51
N ALA A 202 -11.30 8.82 16.97
CA ALA A 202 -9.87 9.06 16.94
C ALA A 202 -9.19 8.14 17.97
N MET A 203 -8.25 7.35 17.52
CA MET A 203 -7.52 6.38 18.34
C MET A 203 -6.02 6.74 18.36
N HIS A 204 -5.40 6.57 19.51
CA HIS A 204 -3.98 6.84 19.67
C HIS A 204 -3.11 5.88 18.85
N TRP A 205 -1.90 6.31 18.53
CA TRP A 205 -0.96 5.50 17.73
C TRP A 205 -0.64 4.15 18.39
N PHE A 206 -0.60 4.05 19.70
CA PHE A 206 -0.34 2.82 20.45
C PHE A 206 -1.54 1.86 20.50
N GLU A 207 -2.71 2.30 20.06
CA GLU A 207 -3.92 1.46 19.95
C GLU A 207 -4.02 0.73 18.60
N GLU A 208 -2.93 0.71 17.81
CA GLU A 208 -2.90 0.04 16.50
C GLU A 208 -3.28 -1.44 16.57
N TRP A 209 -3.04 -2.10 17.70
CA TRP A 209 -3.45 -3.49 17.93
C TRP A 209 -4.95 -3.72 17.70
N SER A 210 -5.79 -2.73 17.95
CA SER A 210 -7.24 -2.83 17.76
C SER A 210 -7.63 -3.10 16.30
N ARG A 211 -6.87 -2.58 15.32
CA ARG A 211 -7.07 -2.89 13.91
C ARG A 211 -6.95 -4.38 13.60
N TYR A 212 -6.07 -5.07 14.31
CA TYR A 212 -5.84 -6.51 14.13
C TYR A 212 -6.83 -7.34 14.93
N SER A 213 -7.26 -6.87 16.11
CA SER A 213 -8.29 -7.56 16.91
C SER A 213 -9.64 -7.61 16.21
N VAL A 214 -9.99 -6.54 15.49
CA VAL A 214 -11.22 -6.44 14.69
C VAL A 214 -11.31 -7.53 13.61
N LEU A 215 -10.19 -8.08 13.15
CA LEU A 215 -10.18 -9.22 12.21
C LEU A 215 -10.84 -10.48 12.79
N PHE A 216 -11.01 -10.56 14.11
CA PHE A 216 -11.64 -11.70 14.79
C PHE A 216 -13.08 -11.40 15.23
N GLU A 217 -13.59 -10.20 15.03
CA GLU A 217 -14.93 -9.81 15.40
C GLU A 217 -15.98 -10.29 14.40
N GLN A 218 -17.23 -10.39 14.87
CA GLN A 218 -18.41 -10.77 14.08
C GLN A 218 -18.97 -9.59 13.28
N THR A 219 -18.10 -8.93 12.53
CA THR A 219 -18.44 -7.76 11.72
C THR A 219 -17.93 -7.95 10.29
N VAL A 220 -18.32 -7.04 9.39
CA VAL A 220 -17.76 -7.01 8.02
C VAL A 220 -16.24 -6.87 8.06
N ASP A 221 -15.69 -6.18 9.04
CA ASP A 221 -14.26 -6.00 9.22
C ASP A 221 -13.54 -7.28 9.64
N GLY A 222 -14.20 -8.15 10.39
CA GLY A 222 -13.72 -9.49 10.76
C GLY A 222 -14.14 -10.61 9.79
N SER A 223 -14.65 -10.30 8.60
CA SER A 223 -15.05 -11.31 7.63
C SER A 223 -13.87 -12.17 7.15
N LEU A 224 -14.15 -13.41 6.76
CA LEU A 224 -13.18 -14.35 6.17
C LEU A 224 -12.42 -13.71 5.01
N ALA A 225 -13.10 -12.96 4.14
CA ALA A 225 -12.50 -12.29 3.00
C ALA A 225 -11.43 -11.28 3.39
N ARG A 226 -11.58 -10.59 4.54
CA ARG A 226 -10.59 -9.63 5.06
C ARG A 226 -9.51 -10.29 5.90
N ARG A 227 -9.82 -11.35 6.64
CA ARG A 227 -8.83 -12.08 7.44
C ARG A 227 -7.81 -12.82 6.60
N PHE A 228 -8.25 -13.54 5.57
CA PHE A 228 -7.40 -14.42 4.78
C PHE A 228 -6.16 -13.71 4.22
N PRO A 229 -6.27 -12.59 3.47
CA PRO A 229 -5.10 -11.93 2.89
C PRO A 229 -4.14 -11.40 3.97
N MET A 230 -4.65 -10.94 5.11
CA MET A 230 -3.80 -10.46 6.20
C MET A 230 -3.00 -11.59 6.86
N PHE A 231 -3.59 -12.76 7.06
CA PHE A 231 -2.86 -13.91 7.60
C PHE A 231 -1.84 -14.46 6.60
N VAL A 232 -2.16 -14.44 5.30
CA VAL A 232 -1.17 -14.74 4.25
C VAL A 232 0.00 -13.77 4.31
N LEU A 233 -0.26 -12.46 4.43
CA LEU A 233 0.78 -11.44 4.55
C LEU A 233 1.68 -11.70 5.77
N LEU A 234 1.10 -11.88 6.94
CA LEU A 234 1.85 -12.13 8.19
C LEU A 234 2.69 -13.41 8.11
N MET A 235 2.12 -14.49 7.58
CA MET A 235 2.86 -15.73 7.36
C MET A 235 4.05 -15.52 6.40
N CYS A 236 3.84 -14.81 5.30
CA CYS A 236 4.91 -14.55 4.32
C CYS A 236 5.98 -13.61 4.87
N ILE A 237 5.62 -12.65 5.72
CA ILE A 237 6.59 -11.82 6.45
C ILE A 237 7.46 -12.71 7.36
N GLY A 238 6.84 -13.52 8.21
CA GLY A 238 7.56 -14.43 9.10
C GLY A 238 8.46 -15.40 8.36
N LEU A 239 7.97 -16.00 7.29
CA LEU A 239 8.74 -16.93 6.44
C LEU A 239 9.93 -16.21 5.76
N THR A 240 9.74 -15.00 5.26
CA THR A 240 10.80 -14.24 4.60
C THR A 240 11.86 -13.78 5.59
N LEU A 241 11.47 -13.30 6.78
CA LEU A 241 12.40 -12.94 7.86
C LEU A 241 13.22 -14.15 8.32
N TRP A 242 12.54 -15.29 8.52
CA TRP A 242 13.23 -16.53 8.88
C TRP A 242 14.22 -16.96 7.80
N TRP A 243 13.84 -16.88 6.51
CA TRP A 243 14.71 -17.19 5.39
C TRP A 243 15.96 -16.29 5.36
N PHE A 244 15.77 -14.99 5.57
CA PHE A 244 16.88 -14.03 5.61
C PHE A 244 17.81 -14.26 6.82
N ALA A 245 17.25 -14.58 7.99
CA ALA A 245 18.02 -14.90 9.20
C ALA A 245 18.87 -16.17 9.04
N ARG A 246 18.45 -17.12 8.18
CA ARG A 246 19.20 -18.33 7.84
C ARG A 246 20.23 -18.14 6.73
N GLY A 247 20.50 -16.91 6.32
CA GLY A 247 21.44 -16.63 5.22
C GLY A 247 20.88 -16.98 3.83
N GLY A 248 19.56 -17.10 3.69
CA GLY A 248 18.91 -17.36 2.42
C GLY A 248 19.17 -16.28 1.39
N GLU A 249 19.15 -16.67 0.13
CA GLU A 249 19.34 -15.75 -1.00
C GLU A 249 18.35 -14.60 -0.98
N ARG A 250 18.83 -13.38 -1.15
CA ARG A 250 18.02 -12.15 -1.13
C ARG A 250 18.55 -11.11 -2.10
N THR A 251 17.69 -10.60 -2.94
CA THR A 251 18.01 -9.44 -3.78
C THR A 251 17.88 -8.15 -2.99
N LYS A 252 18.50 -7.06 -3.47
CA LYS A 252 18.31 -5.72 -2.88
C LYS A 252 16.84 -5.29 -2.92
N THR A 253 16.12 -5.63 -3.99
CA THR A 253 14.69 -5.35 -4.13
C THR A 253 13.86 -6.13 -3.10
N ALA A 254 14.18 -7.40 -2.82
CA ALA A 254 13.51 -8.16 -1.77
C ALA A 254 13.78 -7.59 -0.35
N GLN A 255 14.99 -7.08 -0.11
CA GLN A 255 15.29 -6.37 1.15
C GLN A 255 14.47 -5.08 1.27
N ARG A 256 14.41 -4.27 0.20
CA ARG A 256 13.57 -3.05 0.18
C ARG A 256 12.08 -3.37 0.34
N MET A 257 11.59 -4.44 -0.28
CA MET A 257 10.20 -4.92 -0.07
C MET A 257 9.89 -5.10 1.41
N MET A 258 10.77 -5.79 2.15
CA MET A 258 10.58 -6.00 3.60
C MET A 258 10.61 -4.69 4.38
N LEU A 259 11.52 -3.77 4.05
CA LEU A 259 11.57 -2.45 4.66
C LEU A 259 10.32 -1.62 4.35
N ILE A 260 9.82 -1.67 3.10
CA ILE A 260 8.60 -0.97 2.69
C ILE A 260 7.40 -1.51 3.48
N ILE A 261 7.25 -2.83 3.59
CA ILE A 261 6.18 -3.45 4.39
C ILE A 261 6.30 -3.01 5.85
N GLY A 262 7.48 -3.08 6.45
CA GLY A 262 7.71 -2.69 7.83
C GLY A 262 7.39 -1.22 8.09
N LEU A 263 7.86 -0.32 7.20
CA LEU A 263 7.62 1.11 7.35
C LEU A 263 6.16 1.48 7.05
N SER A 264 5.52 0.80 6.10
CA SER A 264 4.08 0.97 5.85
C SER A 264 3.25 0.56 7.07
N THR A 265 3.61 -0.55 7.72
CA THR A 265 2.97 -1.01 8.97
C THR A 265 3.19 0.00 10.10
N PHE A 266 4.40 0.53 10.24
CA PHE A 266 4.70 1.59 11.20
C PHE A 266 3.86 2.84 10.96
N PHE A 267 3.73 3.30 9.71
CA PHE A 267 2.94 4.48 9.40
C PHE A 267 1.44 4.29 9.58
N LEU A 268 0.91 3.06 9.47
CA LEU A 268 -0.49 2.80 9.80
C LEU A 268 -0.83 3.13 11.26
N MET A 269 0.14 3.07 12.18
CA MET A 269 -0.05 3.44 13.58
C MET A 269 -0.50 4.90 13.73
N PHE A 270 -0.12 5.78 12.80
CA PHE A 270 -0.43 7.21 12.85
C PHE A 270 -1.73 7.58 12.13
N THR A 271 -2.46 6.62 11.57
CA THR A 271 -3.79 6.90 11.04
C THR A 271 -4.76 7.17 12.20
N PRO A 272 -5.62 8.21 12.11
CA PRO A 272 -6.52 8.57 13.22
C PRO A 272 -7.55 7.48 13.54
N THR A 273 -7.94 6.68 12.57
CA THR A 273 -8.87 5.56 12.74
C THR A 273 -8.19 4.22 12.47
N LYS A 274 -8.60 3.15 13.18
CA LYS A 274 -7.99 1.82 13.10
C LYS A 274 -8.87 0.82 12.30
N TRP A 275 -9.40 1.28 11.18
CA TRP A 275 -10.26 0.46 10.33
C TRP A 275 -9.46 -0.55 9.49
N THR A 276 -10.00 -1.74 9.29
CA THR A 276 -9.36 -2.80 8.50
C THR A 276 -9.27 -2.48 7.01
N HIS A 277 -10.12 -1.61 6.47
CA HIS A 277 -10.03 -1.23 5.04
C HIS A 277 -8.70 -0.54 4.69
N HIS A 278 -7.99 0.06 5.64
CA HIS A 278 -6.64 0.59 5.42
C HIS A 278 -5.63 -0.48 4.99
N PHE A 279 -5.89 -1.77 5.27
CA PHE A 279 -5.07 -2.86 4.76
C PHE A 279 -5.10 -3.00 3.23
N GLY A 280 -6.01 -2.31 2.55
CA GLY A 280 -6.04 -2.23 1.09
C GLY A 280 -4.74 -1.76 0.45
N ILE A 281 -3.95 -0.94 1.15
CA ILE A 281 -2.63 -0.49 0.66
C ILE A 281 -1.64 -1.64 0.45
N TYR A 282 -1.84 -2.78 1.14
CA TYR A 282 -0.97 -3.95 1.01
C TYR A 282 -1.25 -4.80 -0.23
N ALA A 283 -2.24 -4.50 -1.07
CA ALA A 283 -2.60 -5.36 -2.20
C ALA A 283 -1.40 -5.73 -3.08
N GLY A 284 -0.61 -4.74 -3.51
CA GLY A 284 0.60 -4.98 -4.29
C GLY A 284 1.75 -5.57 -3.47
N LEU A 285 1.99 -5.06 -2.26
CA LEU A 285 3.04 -5.54 -1.37
C LEU A 285 2.78 -6.97 -0.88
N GLY A 286 1.53 -7.27 -0.50
CA GLY A 286 1.11 -8.60 -0.07
C GLY A 286 1.25 -9.64 -1.18
N ALA A 287 0.91 -9.26 -2.40
CA ALA A 287 1.11 -10.11 -3.57
C ALA A 287 2.60 -10.34 -3.89
N ALA A 288 3.43 -9.29 -3.77
CA ALA A 288 4.88 -9.39 -3.98
C ALA A 288 5.54 -10.34 -2.98
N ILE A 289 5.25 -10.17 -1.68
CA ILE A 289 5.83 -11.03 -0.64
C ILE A 289 5.27 -12.45 -0.69
N ALA A 290 4.02 -12.65 -1.12
CA ALA A 290 3.44 -13.97 -1.29
C ALA A 290 4.10 -14.73 -2.46
N ALA A 291 4.40 -14.04 -3.57
CA ALA A 291 5.19 -14.61 -4.66
C ALA A 291 6.58 -15.05 -4.17
N TYR A 292 7.26 -14.20 -3.41
CA TYR A 292 8.56 -14.51 -2.83
C TYR A 292 8.45 -15.68 -1.84
N GLY A 293 7.51 -15.61 -0.91
CA GLY A 293 7.25 -16.64 0.09
C GLY A 293 6.90 -18.00 -0.52
N SER A 294 6.16 -18.04 -1.63
CA SER A 294 5.82 -19.30 -2.32
C SER A 294 7.05 -20.04 -2.87
N VAL A 295 8.03 -19.30 -3.38
CA VAL A 295 9.29 -19.87 -3.84
C VAL A 295 10.13 -20.36 -2.66
N VAL A 296 10.24 -19.56 -1.60
CA VAL A 296 10.95 -19.96 -0.36
C VAL A 296 10.31 -21.20 0.25
N LEU A 297 9.00 -21.23 0.40
CA LEU A 297 8.26 -22.37 0.95
C LEU A 297 8.46 -23.64 0.12
N SER A 298 8.43 -23.51 -1.22
CA SER A 298 8.69 -24.60 -2.14
C SER A 298 10.11 -25.16 -1.97
N ARG A 299 11.12 -24.29 -1.89
CA ARG A 299 12.51 -24.69 -1.65
C ARG A 299 12.66 -25.48 -0.35
N ILE A 300 12.07 -24.98 0.75
CA ILE A 300 12.10 -25.62 2.06
C ILE A 300 11.42 -26.99 2.02
N ALA A 301 10.21 -27.06 1.45
CA ALA A 301 9.41 -28.28 1.37
C ALA A 301 10.11 -29.41 0.57
N LEU A 302 10.90 -29.04 -0.44
CA LEU A 302 11.63 -30.02 -1.28
C LEU A 302 12.88 -30.57 -0.62
N GLN A 303 13.41 -29.97 0.45
CA GLN A 303 14.65 -30.44 1.10
C GLN A 303 14.48 -31.76 1.85
N SER A 304 13.31 -31.99 2.46
CA SER A 304 13.06 -33.21 3.23
C SER A 304 11.56 -33.49 3.43
N LYS A 305 11.23 -34.76 3.74
CA LYS A 305 9.86 -35.14 4.10
C LYS A 305 9.37 -34.36 5.32
N ARG A 306 10.21 -34.18 6.35
CA ARG A 306 9.92 -33.40 7.55
C ARG A 306 9.57 -31.96 7.21
N ASN A 307 10.38 -31.29 6.39
CA ASN A 307 10.13 -29.92 6.00
C ASN A 307 8.82 -29.77 5.21
N ARG A 308 8.50 -30.75 4.37
CA ARG A 308 7.21 -30.79 3.65
C ARG A 308 6.05 -30.88 4.61
N SER A 309 6.13 -31.73 5.63
CA SER A 309 5.09 -31.82 6.66
C SER A 309 4.93 -30.50 7.44
N PHE A 310 6.02 -29.82 7.80
CA PHE A 310 5.96 -28.50 8.42
C PHE A 310 5.33 -27.44 7.50
N ALA A 311 5.72 -27.41 6.23
CA ALA A 311 5.13 -26.49 5.25
C ALA A 311 3.61 -26.74 5.10
N THR A 312 3.21 -28.00 4.99
CA THR A 312 1.78 -28.37 4.94
C THR A 312 1.05 -27.95 6.22
N ALA A 313 1.63 -28.23 7.39
CA ALA A 313 1.05 -27.84 8.67
C ALA A 313 0.90 -26.31 8.80
N ALA A 314 1.88 -25.53 8.33
CA ALA A 314 1.78 -24.08 8.34
C ALA A 314 0.64 -23.55 7.46
N VAL A 315 0.45 -24.13 6.27
CA VAL A 315 -0.68 -23.78 5.38
C VAL A 315 -2.02 -24.18 6.00
N LEU A 316 -2.11 -25.39 6.57
CA LEU A 316 -3.33 -25.84 7.24
C LEU A 316 -3.65 -24.98 8.47
N PHE A 317 -2.64 -24.59 9.24
CA PHE A 317 -2.80 -23.67 10.38
C PHE A 317 -3.33 -22.31 9.93
N LEU A 318 -2.77 -21.75 8.84
CA LEU A 318 -3.25 -20.49 8.28
C LEU A 318 -4.73 -20.61 7.85
N LEU A 319 -5.09 -21.70 7.18
CA LEU A 319 -6.48 -21.93 6.76
C LEU A 319 -7.41 -22.10 7.98
N ALA A 320 -6.98 -22.88 8.97
CA ALA A 320 -7.73 -23.06 10.21
C ALA A 320 -7.94 -21.72 10.95
N LEU A 321 -6.88 -20.91 11.08
CA LEU A 321 -6.96 -19.59 11.70
C LEU A 321 -7.88 -18.64 10.91
N THR A 322 -7.85 -18.71 9.59
CA THR A 322 -8.75 -17.94 8.72
C THR A 322 -10.22 -18.33 8.94
N LEU A 323 -10.49 -19.63 9.10
CA LEU A 323 -11.85 -20.17 9.27
C LEU A 323 -12.34 -20.08 10.73
N ALA A 324 -11.48 -19.84 11.69
CA ALA A 324 -11.79 -19.84 13.13
C ALA A 324 -12.69 -18.68 13.61
N GLY A 325 -13.07 -17.75 12.76
CA GLY A 325 -13.97 -16.65 13.10
C GLY A 325 -15.39 -16.87 12.57
N TRP A 326 -16.26 -15.98 12.92
CA TRP A 326 -17.63 -15.95 12.38
C TRP A 326 -17.60 -15.52 10.90
N ASN A 327 -18.44 -16.17 10.12
CA ASN A 327 -18.61 -15.90 8.68
C ASN A 327 -20.08 -15.56 8.41
#